data_4b9ec2c47c5673b3f3735e0754bd24e8
#
_entry.id   4b9ec2c47c5673b3f3735e0754bd24e8
#
_cell.length_a   1.000
_cell.length_b   1.000
_cell.length_c   1.000
_cell.angle_alpha   90.00
_cell.angle_beta   90.00
_cell.angle_gamma   90.00
#
_symmetry.space_group_name_H-M   'P 1'
#
loop_
_entity.id
_entity.type
_entity.pdbx_description
1 polymer ?
#
loop_
_entity_poly.entity_id
_entity_poly.type
_entity_poly.pdbx_seq_one_letter_code
_entity_poly.pdbx_strand_id
1 'polypeptide(L)'
;GWAVVCTEECEIHPSSDYTPVTEMRLWDEGDMPIHQRVTDSIHEHGALAGTELVHNSHDAPNRFSREVPLSPSHQICIYNDPVQARAMDKADIRDFRRWHRDAAVRAEKIGYDIIYLYVAHNITMLTYFLSRRYNDRIDEYGGSFENRLRLLRETLAETKEAVGDSCAIAVRFAVDELMGEKGIT
;
A
#
# COMPACT_ATOMS: atom_id res chain seq x y z
N GLY A 1 29.02 3.67 0.31
CA GLY A 1 27.65 4.11 0.34
C GLY A 1 26.66 2.98 0.11
N TRP A 2 25.40 3.23 0.33
CA TRP A 2 24.32 2.31 0.02
C TRP A 2 24.05 2.31 -1.49
N ALA A 3 23.79 1.14 -2.07
CA ALA A 3 23.44 1.05 -3.50
C ALA A 3 21.97 1.43 -3.74
N VAL A 4 21.11 1.19 -2.76
CA VAL A 4 19.68 1.52 -2.80
C VAL A 4 19.32 2.17 -1.46
N VAL A 5 18.55 3.26 -1.51
CA VAL A 5 17.95 3.91 -0.36
C VAL A 5 16.44 3.97 -0.60
N CYS A 6 15.67 3.42 0.31
CA CYS A 6 14.22 3.40 0.21
C CYS A 6 13.60 4.30 1.28
N THR A 7 12.57 5.05 0.91
CA THR A 7 11.67 5.64 1.90
C THR A 7 10.91 4.53 2.59
N GLU A 8 10.47 4.77 3.81
CA GLU A 8 9.49 3.90 4.46
C GLU A 8 8.12 4.03 3.78
N GLU A 9 7.08 3.70 4.49
CA GLU A 9 5.70 3.77 4.04
C GLU A 9 5.35 5.12 3.44
N CYS A 10 4.73 5.07 2.26
CA CYS A 10 4.25 6.23 1.56
C CYS A 10 2.78 6.03 1.21
N GLU A 11 1.91 6.75 1.89
CA GLU A 11 0.46 6.65 1.74
C GLU A 11 0.00 7.07 0.34
N ILE A 12 -0.84 6.25 -0.28
CA ILE A 12 -1.30 6.45 -1.67
C ILE A 12 -2.60 7.25 -1.79
N HIS A 13 -3.37 7.40 -0.69
CA HIS A 13 -4.68 8.03 -0.72
C HIS A 13 -5.10 8.54 0.66
N PRO A 14 -5.89 9.60 0.78
CA PRO A 14 -6.37 10.13 2.07
C PRO A 14 -7.10 9.12 2.97
N SER A 15 -7.71 8.08 2.42
CA SER A 15 -8.31 6.99 3.22
C SER A 15 -7.29 6.05 3.88
N SER A 16 -6.00 6.30 3.68
CA SER A 16 -4.87 5.62 4.33
C SER A 16 -4.17 6.50 5.37
N ASP A 17 -4.75 7.59 5.78
CA ASP A 17 -4.16 8.57 6.70
C ASP A 17 -3.86 7.94 8.08
N TYR A 18 -2.60 7.73 8.37
CA TYR A 18 -2.10 7.06 9.59
C TYR A 18 -1.86 8.04 10.75
N THR A 19 -2.31 9.31 10.62
CA THR A 19 -2.21 10.29 11.70
C THR A 19 -2.78 9.74 13.02
N PRO A 20 -2.08 9.82 14.20
CA PRO A 20 -1.01 10.79 14.48
C PRO A 20 0.43 10.34 14.14
N VAL A 21 0.65 9.15 13.64
CA VAL A 21 1.96 8.76 13.10
C VAL A 21 2.15 9.49 11.78
N THR A 22 3.26 10.21 11.65
CA THR A 22 3.55 10.97 10.44
C THR A 22 4.31 10.09 9.46
N GLU A 23 3.68 9.76 8.36
CA GLU A 23 4.27 9.05 7.24
C GLU A 23 4.40 9.96 6.02
N MET A 24 5.19 9.56 5.05
CA MET A 24 5.22 10.21 3.76
C MET A 24 3.92 9.91 3.03
N ARG A 25 3.46 10.85 2.23
CA ARG A 25 2.26 10.67 1.43
C ARG A 25 2.50 11.09 -0.02
N LEU A 26 1.82 10.44 -0.92
CA LEU A 26 1.83 10.71 -2.35
C LEU A 26 0.39 10.67 -2.88
N TRP A 27 -0.50 11.39 -2.18
CA TRP A 27 -1.94 11.39 -2.46
C TRP A 27 -2.26 12.09 -3.77
N ASP A 28 -1.56 13.19 -4.03
CA ASP A 28 -1.73 13.99 -5.24
C ASP A 28 -0.42 14.64 -5.71
N GLU A 29 -0.50 15.49 -6.71
CA GLU A 29 0.66 16.17 -7.28
C GLU A 29 1.29 17.21 -6.33
N GLY A 30 0.53 17.71 -5.35
CA GLY A 30 1.03 18.63 -4.33
C GLY A 30 2.09 18.01 -3.42
N ASP A 31 2.09 16.69 -3.28
CA ASP A 31 3.07 15.98 -2.47
C ASP A 31 4.40 15.75 -3.21
N MET A 32 4.41 15.80 -4.55
CA MET A 32 5.56 15.47 -5.38
C MET A 32 6.83 16.28 -5.08
N PRO A 33 6.77 17.61 -4.81
CA PRO A 33 7.98 18.41 -4.61
C PRO A 33 8.86 17.98 -3.41
N ILE A 34 8.25 17.44 -2.35
CA ILE A 34 9.01 16.95 -1.21
C ILE A 34 9.73 15.63 -1.55
N HIS A 35 9.07 14.76 -2.29
CA HIS A 35 9.65 13.51 -2.77
C HIS A 35 10.79 13.76 -3.78
N GLN A 36 10.63 14.75 -4.68
CA GLN A 36 11.67 15.13 -5.63
C GLN A 36 12.98 15.51 -4.90
N ARG A 37 12.90 16.26 -3.82
CA ARG A 37 14.07 16.59 -3.01
C ARG A 37 14.73 15.35 -2.39
N VAL A 38 13.95 14.33 -2.04
CA VAL A 38 14.46 13.07 -1.49
C VAL A 38 15.19 12.29 -2.58
N THR A 39 14.58 12.10 -3.76
CA THR A 39 15.19 11.37 -4.88
C THR A 39 16.45 12.07 -5.38
N ASP A 40 16.43 13.40 -5.56
CA ASP A 40 17.60 14.18 -5.95
C ASP A 40 18.76 13.99 -4.97
N SER A 41 18.49 14.04 -3.67
CA SER A 41 19.51 13.85 -2.64
C SER A 41 20.10 12.44 -2.63
N ILE A 42 19.30 11.41 -2.90
CA ILE A 42 19.76 10.02 -3.02
C ILE A 42 20.62 9.86 -4.27
N HIS A 43 20.17 10.38 -5.40
CA HIS A 43 20.88 10.30 -6.68
C HIS A 43 22.20 11.08 -6.68
N GLU A 44 22.29 12.21 -5.97
CA GLU A 44 23.53 12.97 -5.80
C GLU A 44 24.67 12.10 -5.22
N HIS A 45 24.31 11.07 -4.44
CA HIS A 45 25.26 10.13 -3.87
C HIS A 45 25.43 8.83 -4.69
N GLY A 46 24.85 8.75 -5.87
CA GLY A 46 24.96 7.62 -6.80
C GLY A 46 24.20 6.37 -6.36
N ALA A 47 23.21 6.51 -5.45
CA ALA A 47 22.34 5.42 -5.03
C ALA A 47 21.01 5.45 -5.81
N LEU A 48 20.35 4.30 -5.92
CA LEU A 48 18.97 4.19 -6.43
C LEU A 48 17.98 4.57 -5.34
N ALA A 49 16.93 5.28 -5.73
CA ALA A 49 15.84 5.69 -4.84
C ALA A 49 14.64 4.74 -4.95
N GLY A 50 14.15 4.26 -3.82
CA GLY A 50 12.95 3.44 -3.73
C GLY A 50 11.87 4.06 -2.85
N THR A 51 10.61 3.69 -3.07
CA THR A 51 9.48 4.07 -2.21
C THR A 51 8.54 2.90 -1.98
N GLU A 52 8.00 2.77 -0.75
CA GLU A 52 7.02 1.74 -0.38
C GLU A 52 5.62 2.32 -0.43
N LEU A 53 4.88 2.04 -1.50
CA LEU A 53 3.50 2.49 -1.65
C LEU A 53 2.57 1.65 -0.77
N VAL A 54 1.82 2.31 0.10
CA VAL A 54 0.98 1.68 1.12
C VAL A 54 -0.42 2.26 1.19
N HIS A 55 -1.36 1.42 1.58
CA HIS A 55 -2.65 1.80 2.13
C HIS A 55 -2.85 1.02 3.44
N ASN A 56 -2.89 1.73 4.56
CA ASN A 56 -2.88 1.15 5.91
C ASN A 56 -4.23 0.52 6.34
N SER A 57 -5.20 0.49 5.42
CA SER A 57 -6.47 -0.22 5.63
C SER A 57 -7.18 0.22 6.92
N HIS A 58 -7.61 -0.74 7.74
CA HIS A 58 -8.31 -0.46 9.00
C HIS A 58 -7.41 0.01 10.14
N ASP A 59 -6.09 0.01 9.97
CA ASP A 59 -5.18 0.60 10.96
C ASP A 59 -5.02 2.12 10.79
N ALA A 60 -5.44 2.64 9.65
CA ALA A 60 -5.49 4.07 9.40
C ALA A 60 -6.75 4.68 10.06
N PRO A 61 -6.62 5.46 11.16
CA PRO A 61 -7.77 6.07 11.82
C PRO A 61 -8.32 7.29 11.07
N ASN A 62 -7.63 7.76 10.03
CA ASN A 62 -8.01 8.86 9.15
C ASN A 62 -8.39 10.15 9.92
N ARG A 63 -7.61 10.49 10.95
CA ARG A 63 -7.90 11.63 11.82
C ARG A 63 -7.80 12.98 11.12
N PHE A 64 -6.85 13.10 10.20
CA PHE A 64 -6.64 14.32 9.43
C PHE A 64 -7.59 14.39 8.23
N SER A 65 -7.63 13.33 7.43
CA SER A 65 -8.41 13.28 6.20
C SER A 65 -9.92 13.20 6.43
N ARG A 66 -10.35 12.61 7.56
CA ARG A 66 -11.76 12.34 7.90
C ARG A 66 -12.45 11.35 6.95
N GLU A 67 -11.68 10.63 6.14
CA GLU A 67 -12.20 9.56 5.30
C GLU A 67 -12.63 8.35 6.14
N VAL A 68 -13.57 7.57 5.62
CA VAL A 68 -13.98 6.32 6.26
C VAL A 68 -12.89 5.26 6.05
N PRO A 69 -12.32 4.66 7.10
CA PRO A 69 -11.36 3.59 6.93
C PRO A 69 -11.95 2.40 6.17
N LEU A 70 -11.14 1.80 5.32
CA LEU A 70 -11.51 0.68 4.45
C LEU A 70 -10.76 -0.59 4.85
N SER A 71 -11.41 -1.74 4.66
CA SER A 71 -10.80 -3.06 4.94
C SER A 71 -11.42 -4.11 4.03
N PRO A 72 -10.79 -5.28 3.84
CA PRO A 72 -11.45 -6.39 3.11
C PRO A 72 -12.82 -6.75 3.66
N SER A 73 -12.93 -6.76 4.98
CA SER A 73 -14.15 -7.04 5.74
C SER A 73 -14.36 -5.97 6.79
N HIS A 74 -15.49 -5.97 7.53
CA HIS A 74 -15.69 -5.04 8.64
C HIS A 74 -14.70 -5.33 9.75
N GLN A 75 -13.84 -4.38 10.09
CA GLN A 75 -12.79 -4.51 11.10
C GLN A 75 -12.75 -3.30 12.01
N ILE A 76 -12.12 -3.48 13.16
CA ILE A 76 -11.85 -2.39 14.12
C ILE A 76 -10.36 -2.15 14.13
N CYS A 77 -9.93 -0.88 14.03
CA CYS A 77 -8.55 -0.51 14.28
C CYS A 77 -8.16 -0.86 15.71
N ILE A 78 -7.05 -1.59 15.87
CA ILE A 78 -6.59 -2.06 17.19
C ILE A 78 -5.31 -1.36 17.66
N TYR A 79 -4.62 -0.66 16.79
CA TYR A 79 -3.31 -0.06 17.10
C TYR A 79 -3.41 1.42 17.48
N ASN A 80 -4.37 2.12 16.91
CA ASN A 80 -4.56 3.54 17.14
C ASN A 80 -5.90 3.80 17.80
N ASP A 81 -6.74 4.65 17.23
CA ASP A 81 -8.10 4.86 17.74
C ASP A 81 -9.02 3.70 17.35
N PRO A 82 -9.93 3.32 18.23
CA PRO A 82 -10.89 2.27 17.94
C PRO A 82 -11.95 2.74 16.93
N VAL A 83 -11.52 2.98 15.69
CA VAL A 83 -12.38 3.36 14.57
C VAL A 83 -12.78 2.10 13.82
N GLN A 84 -14.04 2.02 13.40
CA GLN A 84 -14.52 0.91 12.62
C GLN A 84 -14.32 1.17 11.13
N ALA A 85 -13.63 0.26 10.45
CA ALA A 85 -13.49 0.25 9.01
C ALA A 85 -14.70 -0.39 8.33
N ARG A 86 -15.09 0.17 7.22
CA ARG A 86 -16.11 -0.39 6.32
C ARG A 86 -15.49 -1.46 5.43
N ALA A 87 -16.21 -2.56 5.23
CA ALA A 87 -15.85 -3.54 4.21
C ALA A 87 -15.88 -2.90 2.81
N MET A 88 -14.84 -3.15 2.03
CA MET A 88 -14.76 -2.69 0.65
C MET A 88 -15.77 -3.41 -0.24
N ASP A 89 -16.46 -2.67 -1.08
CA ASP A 89 -17.18 -3.24 -2.21
C ASP A 89 -16.28 -3.36 -3.45
N LYS A 90 -16.84 -3.79 -4.59
CA LYS A 90 -16.06 -3.94 -5.83
C LYS A 90 -15.68 -2.59 -6.48
N ALA A 91 -16.40 -1.53 -6.18
CA ALA A 91 -16.02 -0.20 -6.62
C ALA A 91 -14.79 0.30 -5.84
N ASP A 92 -14.80 0.11 -4.52
CA ASP A 92 -13.66 0.43 -3.66
C ASP A 92 -12.39 -0.34 -4.08
N ILE A 93 -12.52 -1.62 -4.44
CA ILE A 93 -11.39 -2.43 -4.92
C ILE A 93 -10.82 -1.85 -6.23
N ARG A 94 -11.67 -1.44 -7.16
CA ARG A 94 -11.22 -0.75 -8.38
C ARG A 94 -10.56 0.58 -8.08
N ASP A 95 -11.11 1.32 -7.15
CA ASP A 95 -10.57 2.62 -6.72
C ASP A 95 -9.21 2.45 -6.04
N PHE A 96 -9.05 1.47 -5.14
CA PHE A 96 -7.77 1.14 -4.53
C PHE A 96 -6.69 0.85 -5.59
N ARG A 97 -6.99 0.03 -6.59
CA ARG A 97 -6.07 -0.28 -7.69
C ARG A 97 -5.69 0.98 -8.47
N ARG A 98 -6.68 1.84 -8.75
CA ARG A 98 -6.44 3.13 -9.40
C ARG A 98 -5.54 4.03 -8.54
N TRP A 99 -5.80 4.17 -7.24
CA TRP A 99 -4.98 5.00 -6.35
C TRP A 99 -3.53 4.52 -6.31
N HIS A 100 -3.33 3.20 -6.23
CA HIS A 100 -2.00 2.61 -6.23
C HIS A 100 -1.28 2.87 -7.56
N ARG A 101 -1.94 2.65 -8.69
CA ARG A 101 -1.42 2.96 -10.01
C ARG A 101 -1.06 4.44 -10.17
N ASP A 102 -1.96 5.34 -9.75
CA ASP A 102 -1.76 6.78 -9.90
C ASP A 102 -0.62 7.27 -9.00
N ALA A 103 -0.45 6.71 -7.79
CA ALA A 103 0.69 6.96 -6.93
C ALA A 103 2.00 6.43 -7.55
N ALA A 104 1.98 5.27 -8.18
CA ALA A 104 3.13 4.71 -8.89
C ALA A 104 3.57 5.60 -10.07
N VAL A 105 2.62 6.11 -10.85
CA VAL A 105 2.92 7.07 -11.93
C VAL A 105 3.52 8.37 -11.38
N ARG A 106 3.03 8.86 -10.25
CA ARG A 106 3.65 10.02 -9.58
C ARG A 106 5.08 9.71 -9.12
N ALA A 107 5.28 8.54 -8.49
CA ALA A 107 6.59 8.09 -8.05
C ALA A 107 7.60 7.99 -9.21
N GLU A 108 7.18 7.44 -10.33
CA GLU A 108 7.97 7.37 -11.56
C GLU A 108 8.36 8.77 -12.06
N LYS A 109 7.41 9.70 -12.15
CA LYS A 109 7.67 11.09 -12.57
C LYS A 109 8.60 11.85 -11.62
N ILE A 110 8.62 11.53 -10.36
CA ILE A 110 9.52 12.09 -9.34
C ILE A 110 10.95 11.57 -9.51
N GLY A 111 11.14 10.42 -10.19
CA GLY A 111 12.44 9.81 -10.40
C GLY A 111 12.77 8.69 -9.41
N TYR A 112 11.78 8.06 -8.78
CA TYR A 112 12.03 6.80 -8.07
C TYR A 112 12.41 5.70 -9.05
N ASP A 113 13.47 4.96 -8.73
CA ASP A 113 13.97 3.84 -9.54
C ASP A 113 13.25 2.53 -9.21
N ILE A 114 12.76 2.40 -7.96
CA ILE A 114 12.14 1.20 -7.44
C ILE A 114 10.83 1.56 -6.72
N ILE A 115 9.75 0.91 -7.12
CA ILE A 115 8.44 1.02 -6.46
C ILE A 115 8.14 -0.31 -5.77
N TYR A 116 7.98 -0.27 -4.45
CA TYR A 116 7.62 -1.43 -3.67
C TYR A 116 6.11 -1.47 -3.44
N LEU A 117 5.48 -2.61 -3.73
CA LEU A 117 4.18 -2.93 -3.17
C LEU A 117 4.40 -3.46 -1.75
N TYR A 118 3.81 -2.80 -0.78
CA TYR A 118 4.01 -3.17 0.61
C TYR A 118 2.98 -4.21 1.07
N VAL A 119 3.46 -5.44 1.34
CA VAL A 119 2.64 -6.61 1.69
C VAL A 119 3.24 -7.29 2.94
N ALA A 120 3.58 -6.49 3.95
CA ALA A 120 4.24 -6.99 5.15
C ALA A 120 3.70 -6.33 6.43
N HIS A 121 4.22 -6.76 7.57
CA HIS A 121 3.96 -6.27 8.94
C HIS A 121 2.49 -6.35 9.40
N ASN A 122 1.61 -6.92 8.58
CA ASN A 122 0.20 -7.06 8.91
C ASN A 122 -0.50 -5.73 9.23
N ILE A 123 -0.19 -4.70 8.43
CA ILE A 123 -0.73 -3.35 8.56
C ILE A 123 -1.22 -2.78 7.23
N THR A 124 -1.18 -3.55 6.13
CA THR A 124 -1.50 -3.03 4.80
C THR A 124 -2.74 -3.68 4.21
N MET A 125 -3.44 -2.95 3.34
CA MET A 125 -4.61 -3.46 2.60
C MET A 125 -4.29 -4.77 1.88
N LEU A 126 -3.14 -4.86 1.22
CA LEU A 126 -2.75 -6.05 0.47
C LEU A 126 -2.51 -7.25 1.38
N THR A 127 -1.89 -7.06 2.55
CA THR A 127 -1.72 -8.12 3.55
C THR A 127 -3.06 -8.60 4.08
N TYR A 128 -3.98 -7.67 4.38
CA TYR A 128 -5.29 -8.02 4.92
C TYR A 128 -6.17 -8.79 3.93
N PHE A 129 -6.05 -8.52 2.63
CA PHE A 129 -6.72 -9.36 1.62
C PHE A 129 -6.18 -10.78 1.58
N LEU A 130 -4.88 -10.98 1.84
CA LEU A 130 -4.26 -12.31 1.87
C LEU A 130 -4.63 -13.12 3.13
N SER A 131 -4.74 -12.45 4.27
CA SER A 131 -4.93 -13.08 5.57
C SER A 131 -6.36 -13.58 5.78
N ARG A 132 -6.52 -14.85 6.15
CA ARG A 132 -7.84 -15.41 6.53
C ARG A 132 -8.43 -14.78 7.78
N ARG A 133 -7.59 -14.19 8.61
CA ARG A 133 -8.06 -13.53 9.83
C ARG A 133 -8.90 -12.29 9.53
N TYR A 134 -8.55 -11.57 8.48
CA TYR A 134 -9.11 -10.25 8.17
C TYR A 134 -10.00 -10.25 6.93
N ASN A 135 -9.95 -11.31 6.13
CA ASN A 135 -10.70 -11.44 4.90
C ASN A 135 -11.72 -12.59 4.99
N ASP A 136 -12.94 -12.24 5.37
CA ASP A 136 -14.09 -13.16 5.42
C ASP A 136 -15.01 -13.04 4.20
N ARG A 137 -14.51 -12.43 3.12
CA ARG A 137 -15.27 -12.23 1.87
C ARG A 137 -15.68 -13.55 1.24
N ILE A 138 -16.85 -13.54 0.63
CA ILE A 138 -17.41 -14.69 -0.09
C ILE A 138 -17.42 -14.51 -1.62
N ASP A 139 -16.82 -13.41 -2.11
CA ASP A 139 -16.66 -13.13 -3.54
C ASP A 139 -15.28 -13.60 -4.06
N GLU A 140 -14.97 -13.23 -5.31
CA GLU A 140 -13.71 -13.60 -5.96
C GLU A 140 -12.43 -13.04 -5.34
N TYR A 141 -12.53 -12.22 -4.28
CA TYR A 141 -11.41 -11.68 -3.51
C TYR A 141 -11.26 -12.34 -2.13
N GLY A 142 -12.05 -13.37 -1.82
CA GLY A 142 -12.03 -14.07 -0.54
C GLY A 142 -12.09 -15.60 -0.68
N GLY A 143 -12.02 -16.31 0.45
CA GLY A 143 -12.07 -17.75 0.50
C GLY A 143 -10.75 -18.43 0.12
N SER A 144 -10.60 -18.97 -1.11
CA SER A 144 -9.38 -19.68 -1.53
C SER A 144 -8.15 -18.77 -1.55
N PHE A 145 -6.96 -19.36 -1.47
CA PHE A 145 -5.71 -18.60 -1.54
C PHE A 145 -5.61 -17.81 -2.84
N GLU A 146 -5.98 -18.39 -3.97
CA GLU A 146 -5.98 -17.75 -5.29
C GLU A 146 -6.87 -16.51 -5.30
N ASN A 147 -8.02 -16.57 -4.68
CA ASN A 147 -8.93 -15.45 -4.58
C ASN A 147 -8.37 -14.34 -3.68
N ARG A 148 -7.82 -14.71 -2.52
CA ARG A 148 -7.20 -13.74 -1.61
C ARG A 148 -5.97 -13.06 -2.23
N LEU A 149 -5.22 -13.79 -3.07
CA LEU A 149 -4.07 -13.28 -3.81
C LEU A 149 -4.46 -12.36 -4.99
N ARG A 150 -5.70 -12.39 -5.42
CA ARG A 150 -6.17 -11.69 -6.62
C ARG A 150 -5.86 -10.20 -6.60
N LEU A 151 -6.20 -9.50 -5.51
CA LEU A 151 -5.96 -8.05 -5.42
C LEU A 151 -4.48 -7.71 -5.58
N LEU A 152 -3.58 -8.44 -4.93
CA LEU A 152 -2.14 -8.23 -5.08
C LEU A 152 -1.68 -8.42 -6.53
N ARG A 153 -2.15 -9.49 -7.18
CA ARG A 153 -1.78 -9.77 -8.58
C ARG A 153 -2.29 -8.70 -9.55
N GLU A 154 -3.52 -8.24 -9.37
CA GLU A 154 -4.11 -7.19 -10.19
C GLU A 154 -3.40 -5.86 -9.98
N THR A 155 -3.14 -5.48 -8.73
CA THR A 155 -2.40 -4.25 -8.40
C THR A 155 -0.98 -4.28 -8.96
N LEU A 156 -0.27 -5.41 -8.83
CA LEU A 156 1.07 -5.59 -9.37
C LEU A 156 1.08 -5.44 -10.91
N ALA A 157 0.16 -6.10 -11.60
CA ALA A 157 0.06 -6.06 -13.05
C ALA A 157 -0.23 -4.63 -13.55
N GLU A 158 -1.22 -3.94 -12.96
CA GLU A 158 -1.58 -2.58 -13.34
C GLU A 158 -0.47 -1.56 -13.02
N THR A 159 0.25 -1.76 -11.90
CA THR A 159 1.40 -0.93 -11.56
C THR A 159 2.51 -1.11 -12.61
N LYS A 160 2.84 -2.35 -12.95
CA LYS A 160 3.86 -2.63 -13.98
C LYS A 160 3.47 -2.09 -15.35
N GLU A 161 2.20 -2.24 -15.73
CA GLU A 161 1.69 -1.69 -16.99
C GLU A 161 1.82 -0.15 -17.03
N ALA A 162 1.52 0.52 -15.91
CA ALA A 162 1.51 1.98 -15.84
C ALA A 162 2.90 2.61 -15.90
N VAL A 163 3.90 2.00 -15.26
CA VAL A 163 5.28 2.55 -15.22
C VAL A 163 6.23 1.90 -16.25
N GLY A 164 5.77 0.84 -16.91
CA GLY A 164 6.57 0.18 -17.96
C GLY A 164 7.93 -0.28 -17.45
N ASP A 165 8.98 0.04 -18.19
CA ASP A 165 10.36 -0.32 -17.87
C ASP A 165 11.16 0.83 -17.23
N SER A 166 10.52 1.96 -16.95
CA SER A 166 11.17 3.12 -16.31
C SER A 166 11.47 2.91 -14.82
N CYS A 167 10.69 2.03 -14.14
CA CYS A 167 10.91 1.67 -12.74
C CYS A 167 10.95 0.16 -12.55
N ALA A 168 11.79 -0.30 -11.63
CA ALA A 168 11.70 -1.65 -11.11
C ALA A 168 10.49 -1.76 -10.16
N ILE A 169 9.75 -2.86 -10.26
CA ILE A 169 8.69 -3.19 -9.31
C ILE A 169 9.16 -4.29 -8.38
N ALA A 170 9.07 -4.03 -7.10
CA ALA A 170 9.43 -4.98 -6.04
C ALA A 170 8.22 -5.22 -5.12
N VAL A 171 8.22 -6.33 -4.41
CA VAL A 171 7.22 -6.64 -3.39
C VAL A 171 7.95 -6.89 -2.07
N ARG A 172 7.62 -6.12 -1.03
CA ARG A 172 8.04 -6.43 0.33
C ARG A 172 6.97 -7.33 0.94
N PHE A 173 7.31 -8.57 1.22
CA PHE A 173 6.35 -9.61 1.52
C PHE A 173 6.64 -10.31 2.85
N ALA A 174 5.63 -10.42 3.73
CA ALA A 174 5.67 -11.29 4.89
C ALA A 174 5.22 -12.70 4.47
N VAL A 175 6.11 -13.67 4.58
CA VAL A 175 5.85 -15.06 4.15
C VAL A 175 5.06 -15.86 5.18
N ASP A 176 5.03 -15.43 6.43
CA ASP A 176 4.30 -16.08 7.53
C ASP A 176 3.92 -15.03 8.58
N GLU A 177 2.65 -15.00 8.95
CA GLU A 177 2.12 -14.14 10.01
C GLU A 177 2.20 -14.79 11.40
N LEU A 178 2.69 -16.02 11.50
CA LEU A 178 2.72 -16.86 12.71
C LEU A 178 1.32 -17.08 13.33
N MET A 179 0.27 -17.07 12.51
CA MET A 179 -1.13 -17.25 12.91
C MET A 179 -1.68 -18.64 12.58
N GLY A 180 -0.84 -19.55 12.05
CA GLY A 180 -1.27 -20.86 11.58
C GLY A 180 -2.36 -20.74 10.53
N GLU A 181 -3.39 -21.58 10.60
CA GLU A 181 -4.49 -21.61 9.61
C GLU A 181 -5.28 -20.29 9.45
N LYS A 182 -5.13 -19.33 10.35
CA LYS A 182 -5.78 -18.02 10.28
C LYS A 182 -4.95 -17.00 9.49
N GLY A 183 -3.71 -17.29 9.19
CA GLY A 183 -2.81 -16.41 8.46
C GLY A 183 -2.99 -16.49 6.93
N ILE A 184 -1.91 -16.17 6.23
CA ILE A 184 -1.85 -16.10 4.76
C ILE A 184 -2.01 -17.48 4.11
N THR A 185 -1.62 -18.54 4.78
CA THR A 185 -1.64 -19.94 4.27
C THR A 185 -3.04 -20.50 4.07
#